data_2b3786094259cd34aba5e318957c8b10
#
_entry.id   2b3786094259cd34aba5e318957c8b10
#
_cell.length_a   1.000
_cell.length_b   1.000
_cell.length_c   1.000
_cell.angle_alpha   90.00
_cell.angle_beta   90.00
_cell.angle_gamma   90.00
#
_symmetry.space_group_name_H-M   'P 1'
#
loop_
_entity.id
_entity.type
_entity.pdbx_description
1 polymer ?
#
loop_
_entity_poly.entity_id
_entity_poly.type
_entity_poly.pdbx_seq_one_letter_code
_entity_poly.pdbx_strand_id
1 'polypeptide(L)'
;MKLVKLIKLNNLQYNANRDPAFYRRPVNEEFRLQAMLNGSGEAKAMFTVEGETLCESTITLPGTFDCKFSYDTAGTRIGVLTVDAANEHFRENVRIDVLDHAPVG
;
A
#
# COMPACT_ATOMS: atom_id res chain seq x y z
N MET A 1 -6.95 15.43 12.73
CA MET A 1 -6.36 15.17 11.40
C MET A 1 -5.83 13.75 11.39
N LYS A 2 -6.19 13.00 10.37
CA LYS A 2 -5.70 11.61 10.26
C LYS A 2 -4.27 11.60 9.74
N LEU A 3 -3.43 10.77 10.34
CA LEU A 3 -2.04 10.59 9.92
C LEU A 3 -1.98 10.19 8.44
N VAL A 4 -2.81 9.23 8.03
CA VAL A 4 -2.88 8.82 6.64
C VAL A 4 -4.14 9.42 6.02
N LYS A 5 -3.94 10.32 5.05
CA LYS A 5 -5.02 11.01 4.38
C LYS A 5 -5.73 10.10 3.39
N LEU A 6 -4.97 9.40 2.58
CA LEU A 6 -5.50 8.42 1.63
C LEU A 6 -4.41 7.47 1.14
N ILE A 7 -4.84 6.33 0.64
CA ILE A 7 -3.97 5.32 0.03
C ILE A 7 -4.42 5.14 -1.41
N LYS A 8 -3.44 5.11 -2.33
CA LYS A 8 -3.69 4.82 -3.73
C LYS A 8 -2.93 3.56 -4.13
N LEU A 9 -3.57 2.69 -4.87
CA LEU A 9 -2.93 1.56 -5.51
C LEU A 9 -3.15 1.67 -7.01
N ASN A 10 -2.06 1.69 -7.76
CA ASN A 10 -2.09 1.84 -9.22
C ASN A 10 -2.90 3.07 -9.66
N ASN A 11 -2.76 4.17 -8.92
CA ASN A 11 -3.47 5.43 -9.13
C ASN A 11 -4.97 5.39 -8.81
N LEU A 12 -5.45 4.30 -8.20
CA LEU A 12 -6.83 4.19 -7.74
C LEU A 12 -6.88 4.32 -6.23
N GLN A 13 -7.77 5.15 -5.74
CA GLN A 13 -7.92 5.33 -4.30
C GLN A 13 -8.50 4.08 -3.66
N TYR A 14 -7.77 3.57 -2.68
CA TYR A 14 -8.22 2.43 -1.90
C TYR A 14 -9.22 2.86 -0.84
N ASN A 15 -10.35 2.16 -0.77
CA ASN A 15 -11.38 2.44 0.24
C ASN A 15 -11.90 1.13 0.80
N ALA A 16 -11.40 0.74 1.97
CA ALA A 16 -11.72 -0.53 2.61
C ALA A 16 -13.19 -0.61 3.06
N ASN A 17 -13.84 0.52 3.24
CA ASN A 17 -15.23 0.55 3.72
C ASN A 17 -16.27 0.44 2.61
N ARG A 18 -15.91 0.74 1.39
CA ARG A 18 -16.83 0.80 0.27
C ARG A 18 -16.86 -0.46 -0.57
N ASP A 19 -15.67 -0.93 -0.89
CA ASP A 19 -15.50 -2.10 -1.71
C ASP A 19 -14.57 -3.03 -1.00
N PRO A 20 -14.78 -4.33 -1.06
CA PRO A 20 -13.70 -5.24 -0.79
C PRO A 20 -12.70 -5.08 -1.92
N ALA A 21 -12.20 -3.87 -2.07
CA ALA A 21 -11.41 -3.54 -3.23
C ALA A 21 -10.12 -4.30 -3.16
N PHE A 22 -9.95 -5.13 -4.12
CA PHE A 22 -8.70 -5.79 -4.36
C PHE A 22 -8.17 -5.23 -5.66
N TYR A 23 -6.90 -4.95 -5.67
CA TYR A 23 -6.25 -4.40 -6.84
C TYR A 23 -5.57 -5.54 -7.56
N ARG A 24 -5.84 -5.63 -8.86
CA ARG A 24 -5.41 -6.75 -9.69
C ARG A 24 -4.37 -6.34 -10.70
N ARG A 25 -3.33 -7.17 -10.82
CA ARG A 25 -2.34 -7.04 -11.88
C ARG A 25 -1.92 -8.44 -12.28
N PRO A 26 -1.63 -8.70 -13.56
CA PRO A 26 -1.05 -9.98 -13.95
C PRO A 26 0.37 -10.12 -13.40
N VAL A 27 0.88 -11.35 -13.43
CA VAL A 27 2.25 -11.64 -13.00
C VAL A 27 3.23 -10.74 -13.76
N ASN A 28 4.29 -10.34 -13.07
CA ASN A 28 5.38 -9.49 -13.59
C ASN A 28 4.98 -8.05 -13.92
N GLU A 29 3.73 -7.65 -13.71
CA GLU A 29 3.35 -6.25 -13.82
C GLU A 29 3.52 -5.55 -12.49
N GLU A 30 3.89 -4.28 -12.56
CA GLU A 30 4.21 -3.49 -11.37
C GLU A 30 2.96 -3.00 -10.65
N PHE A 31 2.92 -3.21 -9.34
CA PHE A 31 2.00 -2.52 -8.44
C PHE A 31 2.70 -1.27 -7.89
N ARG A 32 1.93 -0.23 -7.67
CA ARG A 32 2.44 0.97 -7.02
C ARG A 32 1.49 1.36 -5.89
N LEU A 33 2.01 1.33 -4.67
CA LEU A 33 1.29 1.78 -3.49
C LEU A 33 1.78 3.17 -3.13
N GLN A 34 0.84 4.10 -2.94
CA GLN A 34 1.15 5.45 -2.46
C GLN A 34 0.28 5.76 -1.25
N ALA A 35 0.90 6.26 -0.20
CA ALA A 35 0.17 6.71 0.99
C ALA A 35 0.47 8.19 1.20
N MET A 36 -0.56 9.02 1.20
CA MET A 36 -0.41 10.44 1.45
C MET A 36 -0.57 10.70 2.94
N LEU A 37 0.46 11.29 3.55
CA LEU A 37 0.56 11.45 4.99
C LEU A 37 0.42 12.90 5.39
N ASN A 38 -0.28 13.11 6.51
CA ASN A 38 -0.48 14.43 7.12
C ASN A 38 0.34 14.53 8.40
N GLY A 39 0.48 15.74 8.89
CA GLY A 39 1.08 15.99 10.19
C GLY A 39 2.34 16.82 10.09
N SER A 40 3.17 16.75 11.13
CA SER A 40 4.46 17.44 11.19
C SER A 40 5.48 16.51 11.83
N GLY A 41 6.76 16.80 11.58
CA GLY A 41 7.83 15.93 12.06
C GLY A 41 8.05 14.78 11.10
N GLU A 42 8.46 13.64 11.63
CA GLU A 42 8.80 12.47 10.83
C GLU A 42 7.93 11.27 11.18
N ALA A 43 7.67 10.43 10.20
CA ALA A 43 6.97 9.17 10.40
C ALA A 43 7.71 8.05 9.69
N LYS A 44 7.69 6.86 10.27
CA LYS A 44 8.25 5.67 9.64
C LYS A 44 7.12 4.92 8.96
N ALA A 45 7.22 4.77 7.64
CA ALA A 45 6.24 4.05 6.85
C ALA A 45 6.83 2.73 6.37
N MET A 46 6.03 1.68 6.41
CA MET A 46 6.47 0.34 6.03
C MET A 46 5.34 -0.40 5.36
N PHE A 47 5.64 -1.11 4.28
CA PHE A 47 4.69 -1.98 3.62
C PHE A 47 5.22 -3.40 3.59
N THR A 48 4.48 -4.31 4.22
CA THR A 48 4.85 -5.73 4.28
C THR A 48 3.77 -6.56 3.58
N VAL A 49 4.17 -7.63 2.91
CA VAL A 49 3.25 -8.57 2.28
C VAL A 49 3.64 -9.98 2.74
N GLU A 50 2.68 -10.68 3.34
CA GLU A 50 2.89 -12.04 3.86
C GLU A 50 4.12 -12.12 4.77
N GLY A 51 4.31 -11.10 5.61
CA GLY A 51 5.42 -11.05 6.55
C GLY A 51 6.74 -10.55 6.00
N GLU A 52 6.81 -10.27 4.69
CA GLU A 52 8.03 -9.77 4.07
C GLU A 52 7.93 -8.27 3.85
N THR A 53 8.92 -7.52 4.33
CA THR A 53 8.97 -6.07 4.15
C THR A 53 9.42 -5.73 2.74
N LEU A 54 8.53 -5.11 1.97
CA LEU A 54 8.83 -4.70 0.60
C LEU A 54 9.44 -3.31 0.55
N CYS A 55 8.91 -2.38 1.35
CA CYS A 55 9.40 -1.00 1.39
C CYS A 55 9.35 -0.49 2.82
N GLU A 56 10.33 0.34 3.15
CA GLU A 56 10.41 0.98 4.45
C GLU A 56 11.17 2.29 4.28
N SER A 57 10.61 3.37 4.80
CA SER A 57 11.31 4.66 4.76
C SER A 57 10.79 5.61 5.84
N THR A 58 11.62 6.60 6.16
CA THR A 58 11.22 7.70 7.04
C THR A 58 10.79 8.87 6.18
N ILE A 59 9.58 9.36 6.43
CA ILE A 59 8.96 10.43 5.64
C ILE A 59 8.84 11.67 6.48
N THR A 60 9.31 12.80 5.95
CA THR A 60 9.05 14.09 6.57
C THR A 60 7.62 14.50 6.30
N LEU A 61 6.86 14.78 7.34
CA LEU A 61 5.44 15.09 7.22
C LEU A 61 5.21 16.60 6.97
N PRO A 62 4.25 16.97 6.13
CA PRO A 62 3.45 16.09 5.28
C PRO A 62 4.27 15.56 4.10
N GLY A 63 3.97 14.36 3.65
CA GLY A 63 4.68 13.74 2.54
C GLY A 63 3.97 12.53 1.99
N THR A 64 4.60 11.85 1.05
CA THR A 64 4.04 10.66 0.41
C THR A 64 5.01 9.49 0.54
N PHE A 65 4.48 8.36 0.99
CA PHE A 65 5.18 7.09 0.96
C PHE A 65 4.83 6.37 -0.34
N ASP A 66 5.84 5.96 -1.08
CA ASP A 66 5.67 5.33 -2.39
C ASP A 66 6.41 3.99 -2.40
N CYS A 67 5.71 2.94 -2.82
CA CYS A 67 6.25 1.59 -2.87
C CYS A 67 5.85 0.90 -4.16
N LYS A 68 6.83 0.41 -4.90
CA LYS A 68 6.60 -0.33 -6.14
C LYS A 68 7.05 -1.77 -5.96
N PHE A 69 6.24 -2.69 -6.46
CA PHE A 69 6.55 -4.10 -6.33
C PHE A 69 5.84 -4.91 -7.41
N SER A 70 6.31 -6.13 -7.65
CA SER A 70 5.69 -7.06 -8.60
C SER A 70 5.89 -8.49 -8.12
N TYR A 71 5.10 -9.41 -8.67
CA TYR A 71 5.20 -10.83 -8.34
C TYR A 71 5.23 -11.65 -9.62
N ASP A 72 6.00 -12.71 -9.60
CA ASP A 72 6.12 -13.64 -10.73
C ASP A 72 5.22 -14.86 -10.58
N THR A 73 4.49 -14.97 -9.47
CA THR A 73 3.56 -16.07 -9.23
C THR A 73 2.18 -15.50 -8.91
N ALA A 74 1.15 -16.17 -9.45
CA ALA A 74 -0.23 -15.76 -9.20
C ALA A 74 -0.68 -16.13 -7.80
N GLY A 75 -1.69 -15.42 -7.32
CA GLY A 75 -2.32 -15.68 -6.03
C GLY A 75 -2.78 -14.41 -5.35
N THR A 76 -3.55 -14.58 -4.29
CA THR A 76 -4.01 -13.47 -3.46
C THR A 76 -3.07 -13.31 -2.27
N ARG A 77 -2.65 -12.08 -2.01
CA ARG A 77 -1.76 -11.76 -0.90
C ARG A 77 -2.36 -10.64 -0.08
N ILE A 78 -2.07 -10.66 1.21
CA ILE A 78 -2.49 -9.58 2.10
C ILE A 78 -1.26 -8.76 2.48
N GLY A 79 -1.29 -7.49 2.10
CA GLY A 79 -0.28 -6.54 2.51
C GLY A 79 -0.72 -5.78 3.74
N VAL A 80 0.23 -5.26 4.49
CA VAL A 80 -0.04 -4.44 5.66
C VAL A 80 0.78 -3.16 5.53
N LEU A 81 0.07 -2.04 5.52
CA LEU A 81 0.71 -0.72 5.57
C LEU A 81 0.69 -0.24 7.00
N THR A 82 1.87 0.07 7.54
CA THR A 82 1.99 0.68 8.85
C THR A 82 2.69 2.03 8.74
N VAL A 83 2.22 3.00 9.51
CA VAL A 83 2.84 4.31 9.58
C VAL A 83 2.90 4.71 11.04
N ASP A 84 4.10 4.94 11.55
CA ASP A 84 4.33 5.29 12.93
C ASP A 84 4.92 6.70 13.04
N ALA A 85 4.18 7.59 13.65
CA ALA A 85 4.64 8.93 14.00
C ALA A 85 4.81 9.01 15.53
N ALA A 86 5.28 10.14 16.02
CA ALA A 86 5.56 10.29 17.46
C ALA A 86 4.34 10.01 18.34
N ASN A 87 3.16 10.47 17.93
CA ASN A 87 1.95 10.39 18.73
C ASN A 87 0.82 9.59 18.08
N GLU A 88 1.05 9.02 16.92
CA GLU A 88 -0.01 8.36 16.18
C GLU A 88 0.53 7.18 15.41
N HIS A 89 -0.26 6.10 15.38
CA HIS A 89 0.08 4.88 14.66
C HIS A 89 -1.07 4.53 13.74
N PHE A 90 -0.73 4.06 12.54
CA PHE A 90 -1.72 3.66 11.54
C PHE A 90 -1.37 2.26 11.04
N ARG A 91 -2.40 1.44 10.84
CA ARG A 91 -2.24 0.11 10.24
C ARG A 91 -3.46 -0.24 9.42
N GLU A 92 -3.24 -0.70 8.19
CA GLU A 92 -4.33 -1.15 7.33
C GLU A 92 -3.90 -2.31 6.46
N ASN A 93 -4.82 -3.26 6.27
CA ASN A 93 -4.60 -4.40 5.39
C ASN A 93 -5.01 -4.02 3.97
N VAL A 94 -4.22 -4.46 3.01
CA VAL A 94 -4.46 -4.21 1.59
C VAL A 94 -4.44 -5.56 0.86
N ARG A 95 -5.52 -5.88 0.17
CA ARG A 95 -5.61 -7.13 -0.59
C ARG A 95 -5.00 -6.94 -1.98
N ILE A 96 -4.12 -7.84 -2.37
CA ILE A 96 -3.43 -7.81 -3.64
C ILE A 96 -3.71 -9.12 -4.38
N ASP A 97 -4.32 -9.01 -5.57
CA ASP A 97 -4.57 -10.16 -6.44
C ASP A 97 -3.59 -10.15 -7.60
N VAL A 98 -2.80 -11.21 -7.71
CA VAL A 98 -1.88 -11.40 -8.83
C VAL A 98 -2.48 -12.49 -9.72
N LEU A 99 -2.70 -12.16 -10.99
CA LEU A 99 -3.36 -13.03 -11.95
C LEU A 99 -2.33 -13.78 -12.79
N ASP A 100 -2.68 -15.01 -13.21
CA ASP A 100 -1.79 -15.82 -14.06
C ASP A 100 -1.51 -15.15 -15.39
N HIS A 101 -2.48 -14.39 -15.91
CA HIS A 101 -2.35 -13.73 -17.20
C HIS A 101 -3.22 -12.48 -17.19
N ALA A 102 -2.99 -11.61 -18.16
CA ALA A 102 -3.74 -10.37 -18.25
C ALA A 102 -5.24 -10.67 -18.43
N PRO A 103 -6.12 -9.93 -17.72
CA PRO A 103 -7.56 -10.08 -17.92
C PRO A 103 -7.93 -9.83 -19.37
N VAL A 104 -8.79 -10.68 -19.91
CA VAL A 104 -9.34 -10.48 -21.24
C VAL A 104 -10.59 -9.63 -21.04
N GLY A 105 -10.54 -8.45 -21.56
CA GLY A 105 -11.56 -7.58 -21.33
C GLY A 105 -12.41 -6.93 -22.03
#